data_1441d549badda28308c205f17b86ff4d
#
_entry.id   1441d549badda28308c205f17b86ff4d
#
_cell.length_a   1.000
_cell.length_b   1.000
_cell.length_c   1.000
_cell.angle_alpha   90.00
_cell.angle_beta   90.00
_cell.angle_gamma   90.00
#
_symmetry.space_group_name_H-M   'P 1'
#
loop_
_entity.id
_entity.type
_entity.pdbx_description
1 polymer ?
#
loop_
_entity_poly.entity_id
_entity_poly.type
_entity_poly.pdbx_seq_one_letter_code
_entity_poly.pdbx_strand_id
1 'polypeptide(L)'
;MLIYLRMSKAKKEYKRITVKSLLDMKMDGEKISMLTAYDFTTATIVDISGIDIILVGDSASNVIAGHETTLPITLDQMIYHASGVIRAVKRALVVVDLPFGSYQSDPKGALKSAIRIMKESGSHAVKLEGGKEIKDSIKRIIKAGI
;
A
#
# COMPACT_ATOMS: atom_id res chain seq x y z
N MET A 1 18.04 24.26 34.83
CA MET A 1 16.94 23.38 35.31
C MET A 1 16.49 22.52 34.12
N LEU A 2 17.04 21.31 34.01
CA LEU A 2 16.73 20.37 32.95
C LEU A 2 15.45 19.62 33.31
N ILE A 3 14.36 19.84 32.57
CA ILE A 3 13.15 19.03 32.71
C ILE A 3 13.34 17.75 31.89
N TYR A 4 13.67 16.65 32.59
CA TYR A 4 13.66 15.31 32.03
C TYR A 4 12.20 14.84 31.89
N LEU A 5 11.61 14.99 30.72
CA LEU A 5 10.35 14.32 30.39
C LEU A 5 10.61 12.82 30.24
N ARG A 6 10.32 12.09 31.33
CA ARG A 6 10.33 10.61 31.35
C ARG A 6 9.13 10.13 30.55
N MET A 7 9.27 10.03 29.22
CA MET A 7 8.27 9.32 28.41
C MET A 7 8.35 7.83 28.80
N SER A 8 7.34 7.37 29.55
CA SER A 8 7.17 5.94 29.78
C SER A 8 6.90 5.29 28.43
N LYS A 9 7.87 4.53 27.92
CA LYS A 9 7.70 3.65 26.77
C LYS A 9 6.86 2.44 27.22
N ALA A 10 5.55 2.62 27.36
CA ALA A 10 4.66 1.48 27.21
C ALA A 10 4.83 1.02 25.74
N LYS A 11 5.42 -0.15 25.53
CA LYS A 11 5.41 -0.80 24.22
C LYS A 11 3.94 -1.03 23.87
N LYS A 12 3.35 -0.15 23.05
CA LYS A 12 2.06 -0.41 22.45
C LYS A 12 2.27 -1.61 21.53
N GLU A 13 1.76 -2.75 21.91
CA GLU A 13 1.74 -3.94 21.07
C GLU A 13 0.75 -3.67 19.94
N TYR A 14 1.26 -3.35 18.75
CA TYR A 14 0.43 -3.08 17.58
C TYR A 14 0.02 -4.41 16.96
N LYS A 15 -1.25 -4.78 17.09
CA LYS A 15 -1.81 -5.89 16.32
C LYS A 15 -1.86 -5.47 14.85
N ARG A 16 -1.09 -6.14 13.99
CA ARG A 16 -1.06 -5.85 12.56
C ARG A 16 -2.39 -6.17 11.89
N ILE A 17 -2.86 -5.27 11.04
CA ILE A 17 -4.01 -5.49 10.16
C ILE A 17 -3.60 -6.44 9.03
N THR A 18 -4.41 -7.46 8.82
CA THR A 18 -4.23 -8.48 7.77
C THR A 18 -5.47 -8.51 6.88
N VAL A 19 -5.39 -9.18 5.73
CA VAL A 19 -6.55 -9.44 4.87
C VAL A 19 -7.68 -10.11 5.66
N LYS A 20 -7.34 -11.06 6.55
CA LYS A 20 -8.35 -11.69 7.42
C LYS A 20 -9.00 -10.67 8.36
N SER A 21 -8.22 -9.78 8.99
CA SER A 21 -8.77 -8.74 9.86
C SER A 21 -9.79 -7.86 9.11
N LEU A 22 -9.49 -7.49 7.86
CA LEU A 22 -10.40 -6.68 7.03
C LEU A 22 -11.70 -7.43 6.68
N LEU A 23 -11.60 -8.75 6.44
CA LEU A 23 -12.79 -9.59 6.22
C LEU A 23 -13.65 -9.68 7.48
N ASP A 24 -13.03 -9.87 8.64
CA ASP A 24 -13.73 -9.92 9.93
C ASP A 24 -14.44 -8.58 10.20
N MET A 25 -13.76 -7.44 10.06
CA MET A 25 -14.36 -6.10 10.18
C MET A 25 -15.56 -5.92 9.24
N LYS A 26 -15.45 -6.38 7.98
CA LYS A 26 -16.56 -6.31 7.03
C LYS A 26 -17.77 -7.14 7.47
N MET A 27 -17.55 -8.34 8.01
CA MET A 27 -18.63 -9.20 8.53
C MET A 27 -19.31 -8.60 9.76
N ASP A 28 -18.52 -7.92 10.60
CA ASP A 28 -19.00 -7.27 11.82
C ASP A 28 -19.65 -5.88 11.54
N GLY A 29 -19.66 -5.43 10.27
CA GLY A 29 -20.23 -4.14 9.86
C GLY A 29 -19.35 -2.94 10.22
N GLU A 30 -18.11 -3.17 10.63
CA GLU A 30 -17.15 -2.11 10.92
C GLU A 30 -16.67 -1.41 9.65
N LYS A 31 -16.45 -0.09 9.75
CA LYS A 31 -15.91 0.69 8.64
C LYS A 31 -14.40 0.53 8.56
N ILE A 32 -13.89 0.25 7.36
CA ILE A 32 -12.45 0.15 7.09
C ILE A 32 -11.99 1.51 6.60
N SER A 33 -11.01 2.08 7.28
CA SER A 33 -10.40 3.36 6.92
C SER A 33 -9.17 3.17 6.03
N MET A 34 -9.06 3.98 4.97
CA MET A 34 -7.90 3.98 4.08
C MET A 34 -7.43 5.42 3.82
N LEU A 35 -6.12 5.63 3.87
CA LEU A 35 -5.49 6.91 3.55
C LEU A 35 -4.20 6.69 2.76
N THR A 36 -3.85 7.64 1.90
CA THR A 36 -2.61 7.58 1.11
C THR A 36 -1.40 8.05 1.91
N ALA A 37 -0.24 7.43 1.66
CA ALA A 37 1.07 7.93 2.07
C ALA A 37 2.13 7.46 1.06
N TYR A 38 3.16 8.29 0.84
CA TYR A 38 4.15 8.07 -0.22
C TYR A 38 5.60 8.07 0.27
N ASP A 39 5.81 8.32 1.55
CA ASP A 39 7.12 8.39 2.19
C ASP A 39 7.10 7.86 3.62
N PHE A 40 8.30 7.66 4.19
CA PHE A 40 8.47 7.13 5.54
C PHE A 40 7.84 8.01 6.63
N THR A 41 8.00 9.32 6.54
CA THR A 41 7.55 10.25 7.60
C THR A 41 6.03 10.33 7.64
N THR A 42 5.41 10.57 6.48
CA THR A 42 3.94 10.62 6.36
C THR A 42 3.31 9.28 6.75
N ALA A 43 3.88 8.16 6.27
CA ALA A 43 3.38 6.83 6.62
C ALA A 43 3.46 6.53 8.13
N THR A 44 4.52 7.00 8.82
CA THR A 44 4.63 6.87 10.28
C THR A 44 3.49 7.60 10.99
N ILE A 45 3.18 8.83 10.58
CA ILE A 45 2.10 9.64 11.17
C ILE A 45 0.74 8.98 10.93
N VAL A 46 0.49 8.53 9.71
CA VAL A 46 -0.76 7.88 9.31
C VAL A 46 -0.95 6.55 10.06
N ASP A 47 0.10 5.73 10.21
CA ASP A 47 0.03 4.45 10.93
C ASP A 47 -0.28 4.64 12.43
N ILE A 48 0.35 5.64 13.06
CA ILE A 48 0.12 5.98 14.47
C ILE A 48 -1.31 6.49 14.71
N SER A 49 -1.93 7.14 13.71
CA SER A 49 -3.31 7.63 13.81
C SER A 49 -4.36 6.51 13.85
N GLY A 50 -3.98 5.27 13.55
CA GLY A 50 -4.85 4.10 13.65
C GLY A 50 -5.61 3.77 12.36
N ILE A 51 -5.20 4.29 11.22
CA ILE A 51 -5.73 3.92 9.90
C ILE A 51 -5.53 2.43 9.62
N ASP A 52 -6.53 1.76 9.02
CA ASP A 52 -6.49 0.32 8.78
C ASP A 52 -5.68 -0.04 7.55
N ILE A 53 -5.76 0.78 6.50
CA ILE A 53 -5.04 0.57 5.24
C ILE A 53 -4.28 1.83 4.86
N ILE A 54 -3.03 1.69 4.46
CA ILE A 54 -2.26 2.74 3.80
C ILE A 54 -2.12 2.37 2.32
N LEU A 55 -2.53 3.28 1.45
CA LEU A 55 -2.40 3.15 0.00
C LEU A 55 -1.18 3.92 -0.48
N VAL A 56 -0.28 3.23 -1.16
CA VAL A 56 0.75 3.87 -2.00
C VAL A 56 0.16 3.98 -3.41
N GLY A 57 -0.50 5.11 -3.67
CA GLY A 57 -1.21 5.35 -4.93
C GLY A 57 -0.29 5.79 -6.06
N ASP A 58 -0.65 5.50 -7.31
CA ASP A 58 0.02 6.05 -8.50
C ASP A 58 -0.15 7.58 -8.59
N SER A 59 -1.09 8.14 -7.82
CA SER A 59 -1.22 9.58 -7.57
C SER A 59 0.05 10.24 -6.99
N ALA A 60 1.05 9.45 -6.56
CA ALA A 60 2.41 9.94 -6.30
C ALA A 60 2.98 10.72 -7.50
N SER A 61 2.58 10.36 -8.72
CA SER A 61 2.90 11.10 -9.95
C SER A 61 2.49 12.57 -9.85
N ASN A 62 1.29 12.84 -9.33
CA ASN A 62 0.78 14.20 -9.19
C ASN A 62 1.34 14.90 -7.95
N VAL A 63 1.18 14.27 -6.76
CA VAL A 63 1.38 14.96 -5.49
C VAL A 63 2.84 14.99 -5.03
N ILE A 64 3.69 14.10 -5.55
CA ILE A 64 5.13 14.06 -5.22
C ILE A 64 5.98 14.53 -6.40
N ALA A 65 5.72 14.01 -7.61
CA ALA A 65 6.51 14.34 -8.79
C ALA A 65 6.01 15.58 -9.56
N GLY A 66 4.79 16.08 -9.26
CA GLY A 66 4.23 17.30 -9.85
C GLY A 66 3.73 17.14 -11.29
N HIS A 67 3.50 15.91 -11.74
CA HIS A 67 2.92 15.66 -13.07
C HIS A 67 1.41 15.98 -13.09
N GLU A 68 0.87 16.33 -14.26
CA GLU A 68 -0.56 16.61 -14.43
C GLU A 68 -1.43 15.34 -14.34
N THR A 69 -0.86 14.16 -14.62
CA THR A 69 -1.56 12.87 -14.62
C THR A 69 -0.76 11.80 -13.88
N THR A 70 -1.39 10.64 -13.62
CA THR A 70 -0.70 9.49 -13.03
C THR A 70 0.10 8.68 -14.05
N LEU A 71 -0.06 8.93 -15.36
CA LEU A 71 0.56 8.15 -16.43
C LEU A 71 2.09 8.06 -16.40
N PRO A 72 2.84 9.12 -16.03
CA PRO A 72 4.31 9.09 -16.09
C PRO A 72 4.98 8.22 -15.04
N ILE A 73 4.31 7.91 -13.91
CA ILE A 73 4.96 7.18 -12.84
C ILE A 73 5.28 5.74 -13.25
N THR A 74 6.52 5.34 -12.99
CA THR A 74 7.01 4.01 -13.35
C THR A 74 6.81 2.98 -12.22
N LEU A 75 6.88 1.70 -12.57
CA LEU A 75 6.85 0.62 -11.58
C LEU A 75 7.99 0.73 -10.55
N ASP A 76 9.18 1.15 -11.00
CA ASP A 76 10.35 1.31 -10.13
C ASP A 76 10.15 2.45 -9.12
N GLN A 77 9.54 3.55 -9.54
CA GLN A 77 9.18 4.65 -8.64
C GLN A 77 8.12 4.21 -7.61
N MET A 78 7.12 3.44 -8.03
CA MET A 78 6.12 2.87 -7.12
C MET A 78 6.78 1.95 -6.07
N ILE A 79 7.72 1.10 -6.49
CA ILE A 79 8.50 0.25 -5.58
C ILE A 79 9.33 1.09 -4.61
N TYR A 80 9.95 2.16 -5.07
CA TYR A 80 10.71 3.08 -4.22
C TYR A 80 9.84 3.70 -3.12
N HIS A 81 8.69 4.28 -3.48
CA HIS A 81 7.73 4.85 -2.53
C HIS A 81 7.22 3.78 -1.54
N ALA A 82 6.76 2.65 -2.07
CA ALA A 82 6.25 1.55 -1.26
C ALA A 82 7.29 1.03 -0.24
N SER A 83 8.54 0.92 -0.63
CA SER A 83 9.63 0.49 0.25
C SER A 83 9.84 1.46 1.42
N GLY A 84 9.69 2.77 1.20
CA GLY A 84 9.72 3.78 2.25
C GLY A 84 8.57 3.62 3.23
N VAL A 85 7.35 3.48 2.71
CA VAL A 85 6.12 3.30 3.49
C VAL A 85 6.17 2.01 4.33
N ILE A 86 6.57 0.89 3.73
CA ILE A 86 6.65 -0.42 4.43
C ILE A 86 7.60 -0.37 5.64
N ARG A 87 8.74 0.32 5.52
CA ARG A 87 9.66 0.47 6.65
C ARG A 87 9.07 1.28 7.81
N ALA A 88 8.13 2.17 7.54
CA ALA A 88 7.49 3.02 8.53
C ALA A 88 6.34 2.32 9.28
N VAL A 89 5.58 1.49 8.56
CA VAL A 89 4.29 0.96 9.01
C VAL A 89 4.45 -0.26 9.92
N LYS A 90 3.76 -0.24 11.06
CA LYS A 90 3.76 -1.33 12.06
C LYS A 90 2.40 -2.02 12.17
N ARG A 91 1.31 -1.27 11.96
CA ARG A 91 -0.06 -1.74 12.16
C ARG A 91 -0.81 -1.90 10.85
N ALA A 92 -0.90 -0.87 10.03
CA ALA A 92 -1.76 -0.82 8.84
C ALA A 92 -1.38 -1.88 7.78
N LEU A 93 -2.37 -2.33 7.03
CA LEU A 93 -2.12 -3.09 5.81
C LEU A 93 -1.70 -2.14 4.70
N VAL A 94 -0.59 -2.41 4.02
CA VAL A 94 -0.10 -1.56 2.92
C VAL A 94 -0.49 -2.15 1.58
N VAL A 95 -1.21 -1.35 0.80
CA VAL A 95 -1.63 -1.65 -0.58
C VAL A 95 -0.85 -0.76 -1.53
N VAL A 96 -0.41 -1.28 -2.66
CA VAL A 96 0.36 -0.52 -3.66
C VAL A 96 -0.31 -0.59 -5.01
N ASP A 97 -0.46 0.54 -5.68
CA ASP A 97 -1.00 0.57 -7.03
C ASP A 97 -0.01 0.01 -8.05
N LEU A 98 -0.53 -0.79 -8.97
CA LEU A 98 0.15 -1.08 -10.22
C LEU A 98 -0.03 0.15 -11.14
N PRO A 99 1.04 0.83 -11.57
CA PRO A 99 0.92 2.01 -12.41
C PRO A 99 0.45 1.67 -13.82
N PHE A 100 -0.08 2.66 -14.52
CA PHE A 100 -0.53 2.51 -15.90
C PHE A 100 0.56 1.87 -16.79
N GLY A 101 0.16 0.96 -17.69
CA GLY A 101 1.06 0.24 -18.58
C GLY A 101 1.70 -1.00 -17.97
N SER A 102 1.60 -1.21 -16.66
CA SER A 102 2.24 -2.35 -15.98
C SER A 102 1.38 -3.61 -15.91
N TYR A 103 0.06 -3.52 -16.22
CA TYR A 103 -0.88 -4.65 -16.05
C TYR A 103 -1.95 -4.77 -17.14
N GLN A 104 -2.09 -3.76 -18.03
CA GLN A 104 -3.17 -3.72 -19.01
C GLN A 104 -2.90 -4.60 -20.23
N SER A 105 -1.63 -4.79 -20.61
CA SER A 105 -1.27 -5.46 -21.88
C SER A 105 -1.59 -6.95 -21.88
N ASP A 106 -1.28 -7.66 -20.79
CA ASP A 106 -1.52 -9.11 -20.69
C ASP A 106 -1.42 -9.61 -19.23
N PRO A 107 -2.06 -10.76 -18.90
CA PRO A 107 -2.05 -11.32 -17.55
C PRO A 107 -0.68 -11.78 -17.03
N LYS A 108 0.27 -12.13 -17.90
CA LYS A 108 1.63 -12.52 -17.48
C LYS A 108 2.44 -11.29 -17.08
N GLY A 109 2.33 -10.21 -17.84
CA GLY A 109 2.92 -8.91 -17.51
C GLY A 109 2.38 -8.37 -16.19
N ALA A 110 1.05 -8.42 -16.00
CA ALA A 110 0.41 -8.02 -14.77
C ALA A 110 0.93 -8.79 -13.55
N LEU A 111 1.02 -10.12 -13.64
CA LEU A 111 1.60 -10.95 -12.58
C LEU A 111 3.06 -10.62 -12.31
N LYS A 112 3.88 -10.41 -13.35
CA LYS A 112 5.29 -10.04 -13.19
C LYS A 112 5.44 -8.72 -12.43
N SER A 113 4.63 -7.73 -12.76
CA SER A 113 4.62 -6.42 -12.09
C SER A 113 4.17 -6.53 -10.63
N ALA A 114 3.11 -7.30 -10.36
CA ALA A 114 2.64 -7.57 -9.00
C ALA A 114 3.71 -8.27 -8.14
N ILE A 115 4.38 -9.30 -8.69
CA ILE A 115 5.48 -10.00 -8.02
C ILE A 115 6.62 -9.02 -7.68
N ARG A 116 6.98 -8.12 -8.60
CA ARG A 116 8.02 -7.12 -8.34
C ARG A 116 7.64 -6.22 -7.17
N ILE A 117 6.45 -5.63 -7.18
CA ILE A 117 5.97 -4.81 -6.07
C ILE A 117 6.05 -5.58 -4.75
N MET A 118 5.46 -6.76 -4.68
CA MET A 118 5.43 -7.56 -3.44
C MET A 118 6.82 -7.91 -2.93
N LYS A 119 7.70 -8.39 -3.81
CA LYS A 119 9.05 -8.84 -3.41
C LYS A 119 10.01 -7.70 -3.11
N GLU A 120 9.99 -6.64 -3.91
CA GLU A 120 10.99 -5.58 -3.82
C GLU A 120 10.63 -4.53 -2.77
N SER A 121 9.33 -4.30 -2.51
CA SER A 121 8.89 -3.37 -1.46
C SER A 121 8.53 -4.04 -0.13
N GLY A 122 8.09 -5.30 -0.16
CA GLY A 122 7.53 -5.98 1.02
C GLY A 122 6.07 -5.62 1.30
N SER A 123 5.34 -5.03 0.33
CA SER A 123 3.93 -4.67 0.47
C SER A 123 3.04 -5.89 0.70
N HIS A 124 1.81 -5.64 1.17
CA HIS A 124 0.90 -6.70 1.61
C HIS A 124 -0.17 -7.04 0.57
N ALA A 125 -0.44 -6.12 -0.36
CA ALA A 125 -1.40 -6.29 -1.45
C ALA A 125 -1.09 -5.33 -2.59
N VAL A 126 -1.69 -5.57 -3.75
CA VAL A 126 -1.65 -4.65 -4.90
C VAL A 126 -3.07 -4.21 -5.28
N LYS A 127 -3.20 -2.99 -5.85
CA LYS A 127 -4.45 -2.49 -6.43
C LYS A 127 -4.28 -2.33 -7.94
N LEU A 128 -5.32 -2.68 -8.69
CA LEU A 128 -5.44 -2.47 -10.13
C LEU A 128 -6.72 -1.69 -10.39
N GLU A 129 -6.71 -0.85 -11.41
CA GLU A 129 -7.87 -0.12 -11.87
C GLU A 129 -8.37 -0.70 -13.20
N GLY A 130 -9.69 -0.75 -13.35
CA GLY A 130 -10.37 -1.24 -14.54
C GLY A 130 -11.57 -2.11 -14.20
N GLY A 131 -12.17 -2.68 -15.22
CA GLY A 131 -13.37 -3.51 -15.14
C GLY A 131 -13.16 -4.90 -15.73
N LYS A 132 -14.05 -5.27 -16.66
CA LYS A 132 -14.06 -6.60 -17.28
C LYS A 132 -12.78 -6.91 -18.07
N GLU A 133 -12.16 -5.90 -18.65
CA GLU A 133 -10.97 -5.98 -19.51
C GLU A 133 -9.72 -6.46 -18.75
N ILE A 134 -9.63 -6.20 -17.45
CA ILE A 134 -8.48 -6.64 -16.63
C ILE A 134 -8.77 -7.90 -15.79
N LYS A 135 -9.95 -8.50 -15.97
CA LYS A 135 -10.39 -9.65 -15.17
C LYS A 135 -9.38 -10.81 -15.18
N ASP A 136 -8.78 -11.11 -16.31
CA ASP A 136 -7.85 -12.24 -16.43
C ASP A 136 -6.50 -11.92 -15.77
N SER A 137 -6.07 -10.66 -15.79
CA SER A 137 -4.92 -10.17 -15.02
C SER A 137 -5.15 -10.35 -13.51
N ILE A 138 -6.33 -9.95 -13.00
CA ILE A 138 -6.71 -10.11 -11.58
C ILE A 138 -6.72 -11.61 -11.20
N LYS A 139 -7.39 -12.45 -12.00
CA LYS A 139 -7.43 -13.90 -11.75
C LYS A 139 -6.03 -14.52 -11.70
N ARG A 140 -5.14 -14.07 -12.60
CA ARG A 140 -3.78 -14.57 -12.67
C ARG A 140 -2.98 -14.22 -11.42
N ILE A 141 -3.12 -12.98 -10.92
CA ILE A 141 -2.48 -12.49 -9.71
C ILE A 141 -2.99 -13.25 -8.48
N ILE A 142 -4.31 -13.35 -8.32
CA ILE A 142 -4.93 -14.09 -7.19
C ILE A 142 -4.50 -15.56 -7.19
N LYS A 143 -4.46 -16.22 -8.37
CA LYS A 143 -4.02 -17.62 -8.47
C LYS A 143 -2.56 -17.84 -8.08
N ALA A 144 -1.75 -16.80 -8.11
CA ALA A 144 -0.36 -16.82 -7.64
C ALA A 144 -0.22 -16.56 -6.13
N GLY A 145 -1.32 -16.28 -5.42
CA GLY A 145 -1.34 -16.06 -3.97
C GLY A 145 -1.11 -14.60 -3.55
N ILE A 146 -1.30 -13.65 -4.47
CA ILE A 146 -1.20 -12.20 -4.21
C ILE A 146 -2.60 -11.61 -4.11
#